data_f88c669aa0a00fa8edf59f5218f7baed
#
_entry.id   f88c669aa0a00fa8edf59f5218f7baed
#
_cell.length_a   1.000
_cell.length_b   1.000
_cell.length_c   1.000
_cell.angle_alpha   90.00
_cell.angle_beta   90.00
_cell.angle_gamma   90.00
#
_symmetry.space_group_name_H-M   'P 1'
#
loop_
_entity.id
_entity.type
_entity.pdbx_description
1 polymer ?
#
loop_
_entity_poly.entity_id
_entity_poly.type
_entity_poly.pdbx_seq_one_letter_code
_entity_poly.pdbx_strand_id
1 'polypeptide(L)'
;MGRDAVVRVLSYNVRSLRDDPAAVARVVRACAPDLVLVQEAPRFFRWRKPLGRLAAAAGLVVLAGGAPAAGPALLCSLRATVESTRDELLPLTPGLHRRGLSTAVVRFGAVRLGVLSYHLSLRKDERYAQGAMLLERLAAMGVEHAMAGGDVNERPKGRTFRRLAGELQDGWAVRPWGGEYTSTPPDPHQRIDAIFATPGVEVLGCGVPAPGTADPAVPPFTGDDLLRATDHLPVLAALRVPGARS
;
A
#
# COMPACT_ATOMS: atom_id res chain seq x y z
N MET A 1 -3.34 -30.11 2.14
CA MET A 1 -3.79 -28.79 2.62
C MET A 1 -2.61 -27.82 2.59
N GLY A 2 -2.66 -26.78 1.77
CA GLY A 2 -1.66 -25.69 1.78
C GLY A 2 -1.74 -24.96 3.11
N ARG A 3 -0.57 -24.65 3.72
CA ARG A 3 -0.54 -23.82 4.93
C ARG A 3 -0.90 -22.38 4.57
N ASP A 4 -1.68 -21.71 5.43
CA ASP A 4 -1.93 -20.27 5.34
C ASP A 4 -0.63 -19.49 5.44
N ALA A 5 -0.60 -18.30 4.86
CA ALA A 5 0.51 -17.37 5.01
C ALA A 5 0.07 -16.12 5.77
N VAL A 6 0.85 -15.69 6.75
CA VAL A 6 0.71 -14.36 7.33
C VAL A 6 1.64 -13.41 6.57
N VAL A 7 1.04 -12.35 6.02
CA VAL A 7 1.70 -11.33 5.19
C VAL A 7 1.54 -9.98 5.85
N ARG A 8 2.65 -9.30 6.09
CA ARG A 8 2.67 -7.92 6.60
C ARG A 8 2.73 -6.96 5.44
N VAL A 9 1.81 -6.03 5.40
CA VAL A 9 1.64 -5.09 4.29
C VAL A 9 1.66 -3.66 4.81
N LEU A 10 2.48 -2.82 4.21
CA LEU A 10 2.56 -1.39 4.51
C LEU A 10 2.09 -0.59 3.30
N SER A 11 1.10 0.29 3.47
CA SER A 11 0.75 1.33 2.49
C SER A 11 1.31 2.67 2.96
N TYR A 12 2.06 3.37 2.08
CA TYR A 12 2.71 4.61 2.46
C TYR A 12 2.83 5.59 1.28
N ASN A 13 2.17 6.75 1.41
CA ASN A 13 2.41 7.88 0.53
C ASN A 13 3.71 8.57 0.95
N VAL A 14 4.72 8.51 0.08
CA VAL A 14 6.10 8.97 0.39
C VAL A 14 6.43 10.33 -0.24
N ARG A 15 5.44 11.02 -0.77
CA ARG A 15 5.56 12.40 -1.30
C ARG A 15 6.81 12.62 -2.17
N SER A 16 7.05 11.70 -3.10
CA SER A 16 8.23 11.70 -4.00
C SER A 16 9.58 11.65 -3.28
N LEU A 17 9.62 11.23 -2.01
CA LEU A 17 10.82 11.19 -1.13
C LEU A 17 11.50 12.56 -1.02
N ARG A 18 10.74 13.65 -1.02
CA ARG A 18 11.27 15.01 -0.99
C ARG A 18 11.47 15.59 0.41
N ASP A 19 10.88 14.96 1.45
CA ASP A 19 11.02 15.41 2.83
C ASP A 19 12.26 14.75 3.48
N ASP A 20 12.10 13.66 4.24
CA ASP A 20 13.24 12.90 4.80
C ASP A 20 13.22 11.43 4.34
N PRO A 21 13.88 11.06 3.22
CA PRO A 21 13.93 9.69 2.74
C PRO A 21 14.54 8.71 3.74
N ALA A 22 15.43 9.17 4.63
CA ALA A 22 16.04 8.31 5.64
C ALA A 22 15.04 7.98 6.75
N ALA A 23 14.18 8.93 7.16
CA ALA A 23 13.09 8.68 8.08
C ALA A 23 12.07 7.71 7.47
N VAL A 24 11.68 7.90 6.19
CA VAL A 24 10.82 6.93 5.47
C VAL A 24 11.42 5.53 5.54
N ALA A 25 12.71 5.38 5.23
CA ALA A 25 13.40 4.09 5.23
C ALA A 25 13.42 3.44 6.64
N ARG A 26 13.67 4.24 7.71
CA ARG A 26 13.62 3.74 9.09
C ARG A 26 12.23 3.23 9.47
N VAL A 27 11.18 4.00 9.16
CA VAL A 27 9.79 3.60 9.41
C VAL A 27 9.45 2.30 8.67
N VAL A 28 9.73 2.23 7.37
CA VAL A 28 9.45 1.03 6.56
C VAL A 28 10.21 -0.17 7.12
N ARG A 29 11.51 -0.04 7.39
CA ARG A 29 12.35 -1.13 7.91
C ARG A 29 11.86 -1.65 9.26
N ALA A 30 11.54 -0.76 10.20
CA ALA A 30 11.09 -1.12 11.54
C ALA A 30 9.71 -1.80 11.54
N CYS A 31 8.86 -1.49 10.57
CA CYS A 31 7.59 -2.20 10.35
C CYS A 31 7.78 -3.62 9.83
N ALA A 32 8.96 -3.98 9.33
CA ALA A 32 9.30 -5.29 8.77
C ALA A 32 8.21 -5.85 7.82
N PRO A 33 7.80 -5.12 6.77
CA PRO A 33 6.74 -5.56 5.87
C PRO A 33 7.24 -6.62 4.88
N ASP A 34 6.35 -7.51 4.46
CA ASP A 34 6.56 -8.39 3.32
C ASP A 34 6.31 -7.67 1.99
N LEU A 35 5.37 -6.73 2.02
CA LEU A 35 4.96 -5.91 0.87
C LEU A 35 4.83 -4.44 1.29
N VAL A 36 5.31 -3.53 0.44
CA VAL A 36 5.06 -2.10 0.57
C VAL A 36 4.35 -1.58 -0.67
N LEU A 37 3.20 -0.96 -0.45
CA LEU A 37 2.43 -0.26 -1.46
C LEU A 37 2.74 1.23 -1.33
N VAL A 38 3.55 1.73 -2.23
CA VAL A 38 4.02 3.11 -2.22
C VAL A 38 3.09 3.97 -3.05
N GLN A 39 2.72 5.15 -2.56
CA GLN A 39 2.10 6.20 -3.34
C GLN A 39 3.08 7.37 -3.46
N GLU A 40 2.93 8.13 -4.53
CA GLU A 40 3.84 9.22 -4.89
C GLU A 40 5.33 8.80 -4.92
N ALA A 41 5.64 7.60 -5.41
CA ALA A 41 7.03 7.27 -5.69
C ALA A 41 7.64 8.29 -6.66
N PRO A 42 8.94 8.60 -6.56
CA PRO A 42 9.62 9.44 -7.54
C PRO A 42 9.33 8.98 -8.98
N ARG A 43 9.00 9.90 -9.90
CA ARG A 43 8.58 9.56 -11.27
C ARG A 43 9.28 10.36 -12.38
N PHE A 44 10.08 11.35 -11.99
CA PHE A 44 10.85 12.15 -12.94
C PHE A 44 12.29 11.67 -13.00
N PHE A 45 13.13 12.34 -13.74
CA PHE A 45 14.52 12.01 -14.07
C PHE A 45 15.21 11.04 -13.08
N ARG A 46 15.69 9.88 -13.59
CA ARG A 46 16.37 8.83 -12.79
C ARG A 46 15.56 8.29 -11.59
N TRP A 47 14.26 8.28 -11.68
CA TRP A 47 13.31 7.92 -10.61
C TRP A 47 13.57 6.54 -9.96
N ARG A 48 14.14 5.60 -10.71
CA ARG A 48 14.50 4.27 -10.18
C ARG A 48 15.55 4.33 -9.08
N LYS A 49 16.47 5.32 -9.12
CA LYS A 49 17.57 5.42 -8.18
C LYS A 49 17.11 5.74 -6.75
N PRO A 50 16.29 6.78 -6.48
CA PRO A 50 15.79 7.02 -5.12
C PRO A 50 14.84 5.92 -4.63
N LEU A 51 13.99 5.35 -5.50
CA LEU A 51 13.12 4.23 -5.12
C LEU A 51 13.93 2.96 -4.77
N GLY A 52 14.95 2.64 -5.55
CA GLY A 52 15.85 1.52 -5.27
C GLY A 52 16.68 1.72 -3.99
N ARG A 53 17.07 2.96 -3.68
CA ARG A 53 17.77 3.28 -2.42
C ARG A 53 16.84 3.10 -1.22
N LEU A 54 15.57 3.54 -1.31
CA LEU A 54 14.58 3.29 -0.27
C LEU A 54 14.39 1.79 -0.05
N ALA A 55 14.18 1.03 -1.12
CA ALA A 55 14.01 -0.41 -1.04
C ALA A 55 15.21 -1.08 -0.35
N ALA A 56 16.43 -0.79 -0.82
CA ALA A 56 17.66 -1.35 -0.24
C ALA A 56 17.83 -0.98 1.25
N ALA A 57 17.58 0.28 1.63
CA ALA A 57 17.67 0.74 3.01
C ALA A 57 16.66 0.06 3.94
N ALA A 58 15.50 -0.34 3.39
CA ALA A 58 14.46 -1.07 4.11
C ALA A 58 14.61 -2.61 4.05
N GLY A 59 15.62 -3.13 3.36
CA GLY A 59 15.82 -4.59 3.19
C GLY A 59 14.82 -5.21 2.19
N LEU A 60 14.35 -4.43 1.23
CA LEU A 60 13.34 -4.81 0.24
C LEU A 60 13.89 -4.68 -1.19
N VAL A 61 13.15 -5.18 -2.15
CA VAL A 61 13.40 -5.01 -3.59
C VAL A 61 12.24 -4.31 -4.27
N VAL A 62 12.53 -3.53 -5.32
CA VAL A 62 11.49 -2.90 -6.16
C VAL A 62 10.89 -3.97 -7.04
N LEU A 63 9.57 -4.12 -6.95
CA LEU A 63 8.80 -5.11 -7.70
C LEU A 63 8.24 -4.51 -8.99
N ALA A 64 7.53 -3.39 -8.89
CA ALA A 64 6.86 -2.73 -10.01
C ALA A 64 6.57 -1.26 -9.69
N GLY A 65 6.10 -0.48 -10.66
CA GLY A 65 5.55 0.86 -10.45
C GLY A 65 6.54 2.00 -10.59
N GLY A 66 6.23 3.10 -9.95
CA GLY A 66 6.91 4.39 -10.09
C GLY A 66 6.41 5.18 -11.30
N ALA A 67 7.31 5.63 -12.18
CA ALA A 67 6.91 6.42 -13.35
C ALA A 67 5.91 5.68 -14.29
N PRO A 68 6.04 4.38 -14.57
CA PRO A 68 5.08 3.66 -15.43
C PRO A 68 3.64 3.66 -14.89
N ALA A 69 3.46 3.71 -13.56
CA ALA A 69 2.15 3.77 -12.91
C ALA A 69 1.79 5.17 -12.40
N ALA A 70 2.50 6.22 -12.85
CA ALA A 70 2.30 7.60 -12.44
C ALA A 70 2.38 7.85 -10.91
N GLY A 71 3.19 7.05 -10.20
CA GLY A 71 3.47 7.24 -8.78
C GLY A 71 3.26 6.02 -7.89
N PRO A 72 2.18 5.23 -7.99
CA PRO A 72 2.08 3.95 -7.33
C PRO A 72 3.26 3.03 -7.64
N ALA A 73 3.77 2.34 -6.60
CA ALA A 73 4.84 1.35 -6.75
C ALA A 73 4.67 0.23 -5.73
N LEU A 74 5.32 -0.88 -5.98
CA LEU A 74 5.34 -2.06 -5.13
C LEU A 74 6.78 -2.43 -4.77
N LEU A 75 7.02 -2.65 -3.48
CA LEU A 75 8.25 -3.24 -2.98
C LEU A 75 7.91 -4.57 -2.28
N CYS A 76 8.83 -5.51 -2.26
CA CYS A 76 8.64 -6.77 -1.54
C CYS A 76 9.89 -7.25 -0.82
N SER A 77 9.68 -8.07 0.20
CA SER A 77 10.74 -8.85 0.85
C SER A 77 11.12 -10.06 -0.01
N LEU A 78 12.27 -10.67 0.26
CA LEU A 78 12.71 -11.90 -0.41
C LEU A 78 11.86 -13.14 -0.06
N ARG A 79 10.88 -13.01 0.85
CA ARG A 79 9.88 -14.05 1.13
C ARG A 79 8.88 -14.23 -0.01
N ALA A 80 8.68 -13.19 -0.82
CA ALA A 80 7.74 -13.20 -1.94
C ALA A 80 8.38 -13.79 -3.20
N THR A 81 7.71 -14.74 -3.83
CA THR A 81 8.00 -15.16 -5.21
C THR A 81 7.07 -14.41 -6.15
N VAL A 82 7.62 -13.71 -7.13
CA VAL A 82 6.86 -12.90 -8.09
C VAL A 82 6.41 -13.76 -9.27
N GLU A 83 5.11 -13.78 -9.57
CA GLU A 83 4.58 -14.47 -10.74
C GLU A 83 4.37 -13.52 -11.91
N SER A 84 3.80 -12.34 -11.65
CA SER A 84 3.58 -11.32 -12.68
C SER A 84 3.52 -9.93 -12.09
N THR A 85 3.78 -8.92 -12.93
CA THR A 85 3.61 -7.51 -12.58
C THR A 85 2.97 -6.78 -13.76
N ARG A 86 2.18 -5.74 -13.46
CA ARG A 86 1.61 -4.85 -14.46
C ARG A 86 1.47 -3.44 -13.92
N ASP A 87 1.99 -2.48 -14.65
CA ASP A 87 1.78 -1.06 -14.44
C ASP A 87 0.78 -0.53 -15.48
N GLU A 88 -0.13 0.32 -15.05
CA GLU A 88 -1.17 0.87 -15.90
C GLU A 88 -1.41 2.35 -15.60
N LEU A 89 -1.50 3.15 -16.67
CA LEU A 89 -1.93 4.53 -16.56
C LEU A 89 -3.45 4.60 -16.69
N LEU A 90 -4.12 5.26 -15.77
CA LEU A 90 -5.54 5.52 -15.86
C LEU A 90 -5.82 6.66 -16.87
N PRO A 91 -7.04 6.75 -17.41
CA PRO A 91 -7.43 7.85 -18.29
C PRO A 91 -7.06 9.21 -17.72
N LEU A 92 -6.49 10.07 -18.55
CA LEU A 92 -6.09 11.43 -18.15
C LEU A 92 -7.26 12.39 -18.34
N THR A 93 -7.67 13.05 -17.28
CA THR A 93 -8.53 14.23 -17.37
C THR A 93 -7.65 15.47 -17.57
N PRO A 94 -7.85 16.27 -18.64
CA PRO A 94 -7.07 17.49 -18.87
C PRO A 94 -7.08 18.40 -17.64
N GLY A 95 -5.90 18.94 -17.30
CA GLY A 95 -5.70 19.79 -16.12
C GLY A 95 -5.57 19.08 -14.79
N LEU A 96 -5.69 17.73 -14.75
CA LEU A 96 -5.49 16.93 -13.54
C LEU A 96 -4.18 16.14 -13.59
N HIS A 97 -3.75 15.70 -12.42
CA HIS A 97 -2.58 14.81 -12.32
C HIS A 97 -2.88 13.43 -12.91
N ARG A 98 -1.98 12.93 -13.74
CA ARG A 98 -2.02 11.55 -14.22
C ARG A 98 -2.03 10.60 -13.01
N ARG A 99 -2.93 9.64 -13.02
CA ARG A 99 -3.02 8.54 -12.06
C ARG A 99 -2.76 7.21 -12.74
N GLY A 100 -2.46 6.20 -11.94
CA GLY A 100 -2.22 4.86 -12.44
C GLY A 100 -2.33 3.83 -11.32
N LEU A 101 -2.17 2.56 -11.69
CA LEU A 101 -2.18 1.41 -10.81
C LEU A 101 -0.90 0.62 -11.02
N SER A 102 -0.32 0.11 -9.94
CA SER A 102 0.77 -0.88 -9.99
C SER A 102 0.29 -2.16 -9.36
N THR A 103 0.37 -3.27 -10.09
CA THR A 103 -0.17 -4.56 -9.67
C THR A 103 0.87 -5.65 -9.75
N ALA A 104 0.73 -6.67 -8.89
CA ALA A 104 1.52 -7.88 -8.93
C ALA A 104 0.70 -9.08 -8.48
N VAL A 105 1.02 -10.26 -9.01
CA VAL A 105 0.66 -11.54 -8.40
C VAL A 105 1.93 -12.10 -7.78
N VAL A 106 1.86 -12.36 -6.47
CA VAL A 106 2.98 -12.88 -5.69
C VAL A 106 2.59 -14.17 -4.96
N ARG A 107 3.58 -14.98 -4.60
CA ARG A 107 3.41 -16.15 -3.75
C ARG A 107 4.21 -16.05 -2.47
N PHE A 108 3.58 -16.53 -1.39
CA PHE A 108 4.21 -16.80 -0.11
C PHE A 108 4.06 -18.29 0.18
N GLY A 109 5.08 -19.08 -0.15
CA GLY A 109 4.96 -20.54 -0.16
C GLY A 109 3.92 -21.02 -1.19
N ALA A 110 2.87 -21.71 -0.74
CA ALA A 110 1.78 -22.18 -1.60
C ALA A 110 0.66 -21.15 -1.83
N VAL A 111 0.66 -20.04 -1.10
CA VAL A 111 -0.39 -19.02 -1.15
C VAL A 111 -0.13 -18.02 -2.28
N ARG A 112 -1.11 -17.83 -3.17
CA ARG A 112 -1.12 -16.78 -4.21
C ARG A 112 -1.89 -15.57 -3.73
N LEU A 113 -1.35 -14.37 -3.94
CA LEU A 113 -1.95 -13.11 -3.54
C LEU A 113 -1.82 -12.07 -4.66
N GLY A 114 -2.96 -11.51 -5.08
CA GLY A 114 -2.99 -10.31 -5.91
C GLY A 114 -2.74 -9.07 -5.07
N VAL A 115 -1.90 -8.17 -5.55
CA VAL A 115 -1.50 -6.95 -4.85
C VAL A 115 -1.65 -5.76 -5.77
N LEU A 116 -2.30 -4.69 -5.29
CA LEU A 116 -2.52 -3.47 -6.07
C LEU A 116 -2.20 -2.22 -5.24
N SER A 117 -1.27 -1.39 -5.74
CA SER A 117 -1.00 -0.05 -5.20
C SER A 117 -1.72 1.00 -6.05
N TYR A 118 -2.40 1.95 -5.39
CA TYR A 118 -3.15 3.02 -6.05
C TYR A 118 -2.92 4.37 -5.36
N HIS A 119 -3.19 5.44 -6.11
CA HIS A 119 -3.35 6.80 -5.60
C HIS A 119 -4.45 7.48 -6.42
N LEU A 120 -5.65 7.62 -5.83
CA LEU A 120 -6.82 8.11 -6.54
C LEU A 120 -6.84 9.63 -6.66
N SER A 121 -7.71 10.16 -7.54
CA SER A 121 -7.80 11.59 -7.81
C SER A 121 -8.37 12.39 -6.64
N LEU A 122 -7.94 13.63 -6.53
CA LEU A 122 -8.57 14.64 -5.65
C LEU A 122 -9.97 15.02 -6.12
N ARG A 123 -10.25 14.87 -7.43
CA ARG A 123 -11.56 15.21 -8.00
C ARG A 123 -12.57 14.07 -7.81
N LYS A 124 -13.70 14.36 -7.18
CA LYS A 124 -14.66 13.36 -6.72
C LYS A 124 -15.16 12.41 -7.82
N ASP A 125 -15.54 12.94 -8.98
CA ASP A 125 -16.11 12.11 -10.06
C ASP A 125 -15.05 11.22 -10.71
N GLU A 126 -13.85 11.78 -10.96
CA GLU A 126 -12.71 11.01 -11.47
C GLU A 126 -12.30 9.93 -10.49
N ARG A 127 -12.19 10.27 -9.20
CA ARG A 127 -11.89 9.32 -8.14
C ARG A 127 -12.90 8.16 -8.08
N TYR A 128 -14.19 8.46 -8.24
CA TYR A 128 -15.24 7.45 -8.25
C TYR A 128 -15.12 6.49 -9.43
N ALA A 129 -14.82 7.01 -10.64
CA ALA A 129 -14.54 6.19 -11.81
C ALA A 129 -13.28 5.35 -11.63
N GLN A 130 -12.21 5.94 -11.09
CA GLN A 130 -10.95 5.23 -10.79
C GLN A 130 -11.15 4.12 -9.75
N GLY A 131 -12.02 4.30 -8.75
CA GLY A 131 -12.39 3.26 -7.80
C GLY A 131 -13.06 2.05 -8.48
N ALA A 132 -13.89 2.27 -9.52
CA ALA A 132 -14.45 1.19 -10.33
C ALA A 132 -13.35 0.43 -11.10
N MET A 133 -12.46 1.16 -11.77
CA MET A 133 -11.35 0.57 -12.52
C MET A 133 -10.42 -0.25 -11.62
N LEU A 134 -10.20 0.20 -10.37
CA LEU A 134 -9.44 -0.55 -9.37
C LEU A 134 -10.08 -1.90 -9.09
N LEU A 135 -11.39 -1.95 -8.81
CA LEU A 135 -12.12 -3.19 -8.55
C LEU A 135 -12.09 -4.14 -9.77
N GLU A 136 -12.31 -3.60 -10.97
CA GLU A 136 -12.19 -4.37 -12.22
C GLU A 136 -10.77 -4.95 -12.39
N ARG A 137 -9.75 -4.18 -12.04
CA ARG A 137 -8.36 -4.63 -12.14
C ARG A 137 -8.04 -5.73 -11.13
N LEU A 138 -8.53 -5.64 -9.89
CA LEU A 138 -8.39 -6.71 -8.90
C LEU A 138 -9.06 -8.00 -9.37
N ALA A 139 -10.29 -7.91 -9.86
CA ALA A 139 -11.01 -9.07 -10.38
C ALA A 139 -10.30 -9.72 -11.59
N ALA A 140 -9.69 -8.91 -12.46
CA ALA A 140 -8.96 -9.38 -13.65
C ALA A 140 -7.60 -10.06 -13.34
N MET A 141 -7.13 -10.06 -12.09
CA MET A 141 -5.88 -10.74 -11.70
C MET A 141 -5.98 -12.27 -11.72
N GLY A 142 -7.17 -12.84 -11.71
CA GLY A 142 -7.37 -14.29 -11.76
C GLY A 142 -6.81 -15.02 -10.52
N VAL A 143 -6.91 -14.40 -9.35
CA VAL A 143 -6.52 -14.96 -8.06
C VAL A 143 -7.72 -14.98 -7.11
N GLU A 144 -7.77 -15.97 -6.22
CA GLU A 144 -8.84 -16.08 -5.22
C GLU A 144 -8.72 -14.98 -4.15
N HIS A 145 -7.49 -14.66 -3.77
CA HIS A 145 -7.19 -13.68 -2.73
C HIS A 145 -6.43 -12.50 -3.31
N ALA A 146 -6.94 -11.28 -3.05
CA ALA A 146 -6.30 -10.06 -3.47
C ALA A 146 -6.42 -8.98 -2.39
N MET A 147 -5.53 -8.00 -2.50
CA MET A 147 -5.55 -6.82 -1.66
C MET A 147 -5.17 -5.57 -2.45
N ALA A 148 -5.66 -4.42 -2.00
CA ALA A 148 -5.28 -3.12 -2.53
C ALA A 148 -4.96 -2.17 -1.39
N GLY A 149 -3.94 -1.32 -1.55
CA GLY A 149 -3.62 -0.29 -0.58
C GLY A 149 -3.16 0.99 -1.26
N GLY A 150 -3.51 2.11 -0.64
CA GLY A 150 -3.13 3.41 -1.16
C GLY A 150 -3.91 4.58 -0.60
N ASP A 151 -3.64 5.74 -1.18
CA ASP A 151 -4.31 6.99 -0.88
C ASP A 151 -5.61 7.08 -1.69
N VAL A 152 -6.74 6.97 -0.99
CA VAL A 152 -8.09 7.11 -1.56
C VAL A 152 -8.40 8.57 -1.86
N ASN A 153 -7.73 9.52 -1.19
CA ASN A 153 -8.08 10.95 -1.20
C ASN A 153 -9.52 11.24 -0.77
N GLU A 154 -10.08 10.34 0.04
CA GLU A 154 -11.45 10.46 0.54
C GLU A 154 -11.59 9.76 1.91
N ARG A 155 -12.39 10.35 2.80
CA ARG A 155 -12.70 9.75 4.10
C ARG A 155 -13.69 8.57 3.96
N PRO A 156 -13.82 7.68 4.96
CA PRO A 156 -14.67 6.47 4.88
C PRO A 156 -16.15 6.73 4.54
N LYS A 157 -16.69 7.91 4.90
CA LYS A 157 -18.07 8.31 4.56
C LYS A 157 -18.22 8.76 3.11
N GLY A 158 -17.14 8.89 2.34
CA GLY A 158 -17.18 9.31 0.95
C GLY A 158 -17.67 8.22 0.01
N ARG A 159 -18.10 8.63 -1.17
CA ARG A 159 -18.76 7.74 -2.15
C ARG A 159 -17.82 6.67 -2.70
N THR A 160 -16.57 7.05 -2.99
CA THR A 160 -15.56 6.13 -3.52
C THR A 160 -15.14 5.13 -2.46
N PHE A 161 -14.84 5.63 -1.25
CA PHE A 161 -14.43 4.78 -0.15
C PHE A 161 -15.51 3.73 0.16
N ARG A 162 -16.79 4.15 0.25
CA ARG A 162 -17.92 3.23 0.46
C ARG A 162 -18.08 2.20 -0.66
N ARG A 163 -17.82 2.58 -1.91
CA ARG A 163 -17.82 1.63 -3.02
C ARG A 163 -16.77 0.55 -2.84
N LEU A 164 -15.53 0.94 -2.50
CA LEU A 164 -14.44 -0.01 -2.26
C LEU A 164 -14.75 -0.91 -1.06
N ALA A 165 -15.23 -0.35 0.05
CA ALA A 165 -15.60 -1.10 1.26
C ALA A 165 -16.87 -1.95 1.10
N GLY A 166 -17.68 -1.74 0.07
CA GLY A 166 -18.83 -2.58 -0.27
C GLY A 166 -18.45 -3.88 -0.98
N GLU A 167 -17.32 -3.89 -1.69
CA GLU A 167 -16.81 -5.07 -2.42
C GLU A 167 -15.63 -5.74 -1.69
N LEU A 168 -14.91 -4.97 -0.88
CA LEU A 168 -13.71 -5.40 -0.18
C LEU A 168 -13.83 -5.12 1.32
N GLN A 169 -13.08 -5.83 2.13
CA GLN A 169 -12.94 -5.55 3.55
C GLN A 169 -12.03 -4.34 3.76
N ASP A 170 -12.51 -3.28 4.39
CA ASP A 170 -11.69 -2.19 4.93
C ASP A 170 -10.93 -2.71 6.16
N GLY A 171 -9.62 -2.86 6.05
CA GLY A 171 -8.79 -3.48 7.09
C GLY A 171 -8.95 -2.82 8.46
N TRP A 172 -9.01 -1.48 8.53
CA TRP A 172 -9.25 -0.75 9.78
C TRP A 172 -10.62 -1.07 10.37
N ALA A 173 -11.66 -1.05 9.55
CA ALA A 173 -13.03 -1.28 10.04
C ALA A 173 -13.23 -2.72 10.55
N VAL A 174 -12.52 -3.70 9.95
CA VAL A 174 -12.57 -5.11 10.35
C VAL A 174 -11.79 -5.38 11.63
N ARG A 175 -10.56 -4.90 11.71
CA ARG A 175 -9.68 -5.15 12.86
C ARG A 175 -8.76 -3.96 13.12
N PRO A 176 -9.26 -2.92 13.80
CA PRO A 176 -8.47 -1.73 14.10
C PRO A 176 -7.28 -2.06 15.01
N TRP A 177 -6.13 -1.47 14.69
CA TRP A 177 -4.91 -1.58 15.47
C TRP A 177 -4.06 -0.32 15.27
N GLY A 178 -3.48 0.23 16.34
CA GLY A 178 -2.72 1.47 16.29
C GLY A 178 -3.57 2.72 16.06
N GLY A 179 -3.06 3.71 15.31
CA GLY A 179 -3.77 4.95 15.00
C GLY A 179 -4.73 4.79 13.82
N GLU A 180 -5.81 5.58 13.82
CA GLU A 180 -6.80 5.60 12.73
C GLU A 180 -6.40 6.56 11.61
N TYR A 181 -6.00 7.78 11.97
CA TYR A 181 -5.84 8.88 11.03
C TYR A 181 -4.48 8.88 10.36
N THR A 182 -4.45 9.14 9.06
CA THR A 182 -3.26 9.02 8.22
C THR A 182 -2.74 10.35 7.68
N SER A 183 -3.50 11.44 7.79
CA SER A 183 -3.14 12.76 7.27
C SER A 183 -3.67 13.87 8.20
N THR A 184 -2.92 14.91 8.51
CA THR A 184 -1.50 15.18 8.27
C THR A 184 -0.74 15.06 9.60
N PRO A 185 0.48 14.51 9.66
CA PRO A 185 1.32 14.69 10.85
C PRO A 185 1.64 16.19 11.00
N PRO A 186 1.69 16.82 12.20
CA PRO A 186 1.63 16.23 13.54
C PRO A 186 0.22 16.10 14.13
N ASP A 187 -0.83 16.57 13.47
CA ASP A 187 -2.22 16.54 13.95
C ASP A 187 -3.12 15.75 12.95
N PRO A 188 -2.99 14.40 12.93
CA PRO A 188 -3.73 13.59 12.00
C PRO A 188 -5.22 13.54 12.37
N HIS A 189 -6.11 13.95 11.44
CA HIS A 189 -7.55 14.02 11.64
C HIS A 189 -8.36 13.48 10.44
N GLN A 190 -7.67 12.86 9.49
CA GLN A 190 -8.28 12.27 8.29
C GLN A 190 -7.72 10.87 8.06
N ARG A 191 -8.60 9.90 7.87
CA ARG A 191 -8.25 8.57 7.36
C ARG A 191 -8.54 8.55 5.86
N ILE A 192 -7.53 8.81 5.06
CA ILE A 192 -7.62 8.86 3.59
C ILE A 192 -6.76 7.79 2.92
N ASP A 193 -5.84 7.19 3.66
CA ASP A 193 -5.09 6.01 3.22
C ASP A 193 -5.73 4.76 3.81
N ALA A 194 -5.82 3.69 3.02
CA ALA A 194 -6.48 2.46 3.43
C ALA A 194 -5.84 1.22 2.78
N ILE A 195 -5.95 0.09 3.48
CA ILE A 195 -5.69 -1.25 2.95
C ILE A 195 -7.02 -2.00 2.92
N PHE A 196 -7.39 -2.46 1.73
CA PHE A 196 -8.55 -3.29 1.46
C PHE A 196 -8.11 -4.70 1.10
N ALA A 197 -8.92 -5.70 1.46
CA ALA A 197 -8.67 -7.10 1.09
C ALA A 197 -9.96 -7.79 0.63
N THR A 198 -9.86 -8.80 -0.21
CA THR A 198 -11.00 -9.65 -0.58
C THR A 198 -11.56 -10.38 0.64
N PRO A 199 -12.88 -10.70 0.68
CA PRO A 199 -13.52 -11.30 1.86
C PRO A 199 -12.89 -12.61 2.38
N GLY A 200 -12.19 -13.37 1.53
CA GLY A 200 -11.49 -14.59 1.93
C GLY A 200 -10.19 -14.37 2.71
N VAL A 201 -9.68 -13.15 2.77
CA VAL A 201 -8.47 -12.81 3.52
C VAL A 201 -8.85 -12.41 4.95
N GLU A 202 -8.23 -13.02 5.96
CA GLU A 202 -8.46 -12.63 7.36
C GLU A 202 -7.56 -11.44 7.73
N VAL A 203 -8.16 -10.35 8.18
CA VAL A 203 -7.44 -9.18 8.72
C VAL A 203 -7.12 -9.44 10.19
N LEU A 204 -5.83 -9.54 10.53
CA LEU A 204 -5.36 -9.75 11.91
C LEU A 204 -5.16 -8.43 12.66
N GLY A 205 -4.96 -7.33 11.95
CA GLY A 205 -4.86 -5.98 12.47
C GLY A 205 -4.51 -5.01 11.35
N CYS A 206 -5.01 -3.76 11.45
CA CYS A 206 -4.72 -2.71 10.46
C CYS A 206 -4.79 -1.33 11.11
N GLY A 207 -3.82 -0.46 10.82
CA GLY A 207 -3.80 0.94 11.25
C GLY A 207 -2.41 1.57 11.21
N VAL A 208 -2.30 2.78 11.73
CA VAL A 208 -1.03 3.51 11.80
C VAL A 208 -0.18 2.92 12.94
N PRO A 209 1.04 2.44 12.65
CA PRO A 209 1.90 1.85 13.67
C PRO A 209 2.38 2.92 14.68
N ALA A 210 2.38 2.55 15.96
CA ALA A 210 3.03 3.35 16.99
C ALA A 210 4.56 3.27 16.85
N PRO A 211 5.32 4.29 17.35
CA PRO A 211 6.77 4.23 17.41
C PRO A 211 7.28 2.94 18.04
N GLY A 212 8.33 2.37 17.49
CA GLY A 212 8.88 1.10 17.93
C GLY A 212 9.40 0.27 16.77
N THR A 213 9.40 -1.03 16.94
CA THR A 213 9.82 -1.98 15.91
C THR A 213 9.02 -3.27 15.99
N ALA A 214 8.84 -3.94 14.87
CA ALA A 214 8.29 -5.29 14.81
C ALA A 214 9.34 -6.39 15.00
N ASP A 215 10.65 -6.04 14.83
CA ASP A 215 11.79 -6.95 14.95
C ASP A 215 12.82 -6.36 15.92
N PRO A 216 13.10 -7.03 17.06
CA PRO A 216 14.07 -6.56 18.05
C PRO A 216 15.51 -6.38 17.51
N ALA A 217 15.86 -7.06 16.40
CA ALA A 217 17.16 -6.93 15.76
C ALA A 217 17.28 -5.67 14.87
N VAL A 218 16.18 -4.95 14.66
CA VAL A 218 16.11 -3.74 13.84
C VAL A 218 15.94 -2.52 14.74
N PRO A 219 16.69 -1.43 14.53
CA PRO A 219 16.48 -0.19 15.28
C PRO A 219 15.03 0.29 15.14
N PRO A 220 14.37 0.70 16.25
CA PRO A 220 13.01 1.22 16.21
C PRO A 220 12.96 2.55 15.47
N PHE A 221 11.80 2.87 14.88
CA PHE A 221 11.52 4.23 14.48
C PHE A 221 10.91 5.02 15.62
N THR A 222 10.98 6.35 15.53
CA THR A 222 10.50 7.29 16.55
C THR A 222 9.28 8.08 16.07
N GLY A 223 8.62 8.79 16.98
CA GLY A 223 7.57 9.74 16.61
C GLY A 223 8.10 10.86 15.70
N ASP A 224 9.34 11.33 15.92
CA ASP A 224 10.00 12.33 15.06
C ASP A 224 10.22 11.80 13.63
N ASP A 225 10.52 10.51 13.47
CA ASP A 225 10.61 9.89 12.14
C ASP A 225 9.29 9.96 11.39
N LEU A 226 8.15 9.73 12.05
CA LEU A 226 6.83 9.87 11.45
C LEU A 226 6.53 11.30 11.03
N LEU A 227 6.92 12.28 11.84
CA LEU A 227 6.71 13.70 11.55
C LEU A 227 7.55 14.21 10.37
N ARG A 228 8.77 13.68 10.22
CA ARG A 228 9.73 14.14 9.21
C ARG A 228 9.66 13.39 7.89
N ALA A 229 9.15 12.16 7.91
CA ALA A 229 9.19 11.27 6.76
C ALA A 229 8.40 11.81 5.56
N THR A 230 7.17 12.25 5.77
CA THR A 230 6.24 12.71 4.74
C THR A 230 5.01 13.36 5.38
N ASP A 231 4.12 13.94 4.57
CA ASP A 231 2.84 14.52 5.00
C ASP A 231 1.71 13.48 5.22
N HIS A 232 2.02 12.20 5.10
CA HIS A 232 1.14 11.09 5.45
C HIS A 232 1.74 10.19 6.53
N LEU A 233 0.90 9.50 7.28
CA LEU A 233 1.28 8.39 8.15
C LEU A 233 1.07 7.06 7.42
N PRO A 234 1.95 6.06 7.64
CA PRO A 234 1.80 4.75 7.00
C PRO A 234 0.62 3.98 7.58
N VAL A 235 0.01 3.10 6.78
CA VAL A 235 -0.95 2.10 7.25
C VAL A 235 -0.29 0.72 7.19
N LEU A 236 -0.20 0.05 8.33
CA LEU A 236 0.31 -1.31 8.45
C LEU A 236 -0.83 -2.28 8.66
N ALA A 237 -0.86 -3.37 7.90
CA ALA A 237 -1.79 -4.47 8.11
C ALA A 237 -1.04 -5.80 8.25
N ALA A 238 -1.55 -6.68 9.09
CA ALA A 238 -1.21 -8.11 9.11
C ALA A 238 -2.41 -8.89 8.56
N LEU A 239 -2.17 -9.65 7.50
CA LEU A 239 -3.19 -10.41 6.78
C LEU A 239 -2.86 -11.90 6.82
N ARG A 240 -3.85 -12.74 7.18
CA ARG A 240 -3.74 -14.19 6.98
C ARG A 240 -4.44 -14.55 5.69
N VAL A 241 -3.68 -15.06 4.74
CA VAL A 241 -4.16 -15.49 3.43
C VAL A 241 -4.25 -17.00 3.43
N PRO A 242 -5.45 -17.59 3.19
CA PRO A 242 -5.62 -19.04 3.18
C PRO A 242 -4.80 -19.71 2.09
N GLY A 243 -4.27 -20.89 2.40
CA GLY A 243 -3.70 -21.77 1.40
C GLY A 243 -4.79 -22.41 0.54
N ALA A 244 -4.47 -22.79 -0.70
CA ALA A 244 -5.42 -23.45 -1.59
C ALA A 244 -6.06 -24.67 -0.89
N ARG A 245 -7.39 -24.73 -0.90
CA ARG A 245 -8.12 -25.93 -0.50
C ARG A 245 -7.97 -26.96 -1.62
N SER A 246 -7.37 -28.08 -1.32
CA SER A 246 -7.30 -29.26 -2.22
C SER A 246 -8.65 -29.91 -2.36
#